data_c11b744242dc8d26b7ffe90795d178aa
#
_entry.id   c11b744242dc8d26b7ffe90795d178aa
#
_cell.length_a   1.000
_cell.length_b   1.000
_cell.length_c   1.000
_cell.angle_alpha   90.00
_cell.angle_beta   90.00
_cell.angle_gamma   90.00
#
_symmetry.space_group_name_H-M   'P 1'
#
loop_
_entity.id
_entity.type
_entity.pdbx_description
1 polymer ?
#
loop_
_entity_poly.entity_id
_entity_poly.type
_entity_poly.pdbx_seq_one_letter_code
_entity_poly.pdbx_strand_id
1 'polypeptide(L)'
;IHPETGLPIAPERFGWTSVFAREIARIARADPTVVGITAAMTRPVGLGRFADEFPDRVIDVGIAEQHAMTMAAGLARAGMRPVLALYSTFMNRGFDQLIMDVALHREPVTVVLDRAGITGDDGASHNGVWDLSIAAMVPGLRTAAPRDGEELAALLREALAHDGPALLRYPKGALPEPIPALSSHSWGDVLFSGERPEVAVVAVGSMVPVALEAAGRSDVPVRVLDPRWALPVADGLVDELMSGYRGVVTVEDGLVDGGVGSEIALALARAGYTGGQAHIGVRREFLDHRTRASALAREGMTADDVLSGISAAGRADGPALLRPRGARSA
;
A
#
# COMPACT_ATOMS: atom_id res chain seq x y z
N ILE A 1 -19.69 15.21 -15.74
CA ILE A 1 -21.11 14.89 -15.93
C ILE A 1 -21.61 15.68 -17.13
N HIS A 2 -22.30 15.04 -18.03
CA HIS A 2 -22.93 15.69 -19.19
C HIS A 2 -24.07 16.60 -18.67
N PRO A 3 -24.08 17.90 -18.98
CA PRO A 3 -25.02 18.83 -18.37
C PRO A 3 -26.51 18.50 -18.59
N GLU A 4 -26.84 17.87 -19.73
CA GLU A 4 -28.22 17.55 -20.10
C GLU A 4 -28.69 16.18 -19.61
N THR A 5 -27.79 15.23 -19.46
CA THR A 5 -28.15 13.83 -19.16
C THR A 5 -27.80 13.42 -17.74
N GLY A 6 -26.94 14.20 -17.04
CA GLY A 6 -26.41 13.84 -15.74
C GLY A 6 -25.45 12.63 -15.73
N LEU A 7 -25.14 12.07 -16.89
CA LEU A 7 -24.27 10.92 -17.02
C LEU A 7 -22.79 11.30 -17.03
N PRO A 8 -21.87 10.41 -16.64
CA PRO A 8 -20.45 10.64 -16.76
C PRO A 8 -20.05 10.97 -18.20
N ILE A 9 -19.20 11.98 -18.42
CA ILE A 9 -18.66 12.35 -19.73
C ILE A 9 -17.66 11.31 -20.25
N ALA A 10 -17.03 10.55 -19.36
CA ALA A 10 -16.13 9.47 -19.70
C ALA A 10 -16.71 8.12 -19.24
N PRO A 11 -16.47 7.02 -19.98
CA PRO A 11 -16.83 5.70 -19.51
C PRO A 11 -16.23 5.43 -18.13
N GLU A 12 -16.89 4.61 -17.31
CA GLU A 12 -16.33 4.16 -16.02
C GLU A 12 -14.91 3.68 -16.27
N ARG A 13 -13.93 4.44 -15.78
CA ARG A 13 -12.54 4.01 -15.86
C ARG A 13 -12.41 2.83 -14.91
N PHE A 14 -12.01 1.69 -15.47
CA PHE A 14 -11.58 0.56 -14.66
C PHE A 14 -10.42 1.01 -13.79
N GLY A 15 -10.67 1.21 -12.51
CA GLY A 15 -9.71 1.64 -11.52
C GLY A 15 -9.65 0.63 -10.38
N TRP A 16 -8.77 0.88 -9.45
CA TRP A 16 -8.54 0.05 -8.26
C TRP A 16 -9.83 -0.24 -7.50
N THR A 17 -10.63 0.78 -7.21
CA THR A 17 -11.93 0.65 -6.52
C THR A 17 -12.89 -0.29 -7.26
N SER A 18 -12.88 -0.30 -8.60
CA SER A 18 -13.73 -1.20 -9.40
C SER A 18 -13.32 -2.67 -9.28
N VAL A 19 -12.01 -2.95 -9.15
CA VAL A 19 -11.51 -4.30 -8.90
C VAL A 19 -11.95 -4.76 -7.51
N PHE A 20 -11.73 -3.95 -6.49
CA PHE A 20 -12.20 -4.23 -5.13
C PHE A 20 -13.71 -4.49 -5.11
N ALA A 21 -14.52 -3.61 -5.70
CA ALA A 21 -15.98 -3.73 -5.73
C ALA A 21 -16.47 -5.04 -6.39
N ARG A 22 -15.82 -5.44 -7.49
CA ARG A 22 -16.13 -6.70 -8.17
C ARG A 22 -15.73 -7.90 -7.32
N GLU A 23 -14.53 -7.88 -6.75
CA GLU A 23 -13.98 -9.00 -6.01
C GLU A 23 -14.69 -9.22 -4.68
N ILE A 24 -14.98 -8.16 -3.91
CA ILE A 24 -15.69 -8.28 -2.63
C ILE A 24 -17.12 -8.81 -2.84
N ALA A 25 -17.84 -8.36 -3.88
CA ALA A 25 -19.15 -8.90 -4.20
C ALA A 25 -19.07 -10.38 -4.62
N ARG A 26 -18.04 -10.79 -5.36
CA ARG A 26 -17.79 -12.18 -5.72
C ARG A 26 -17.54 -13.05 -4.48
N ILE A 27 -16.72 -12.59 -3.54
CA ILE A 27 -16.43 -13.30 -2.29
C ILE A 27 -17.70 -13.40 -1.44
N ALA A 28 -18.45 -12.30 -1.29
CA ALA A 28 -19.67 -12.26 -0.50
C ALA A 28 -20.77 -13.22 -1.01
N ARG A 29 -20.81 -13.55 -2.30
CA ARG A 29 -21.71 -14.59 -2.83
C ARG A 29 -21.30 -15.98 -2.38
N ALA A 30 -20.02 -16.25 -2.22
CA ALA A 30 -19.49 -17.55 -1.85
C ALA A 30 -19.45 -17.74 -0.31
N ASP A 31 -19.29 -16.66 0.44
CA ASP A 31 -19.16 -16.68 1.89
C ASP A 31 -20.20 -15.75 2.56
N PRO A 32 -21.22 -16.31 3.22
CA PRO A 32 -22.25 -15.52 3.91
C PRO A 32 -21.73 -14.81 5.17
N THR A 33 -20.57 -15.15 5.70
CA THR A 33 -19.99 -14.52 6.89
C THR A 33 -19.35 -13.17 6.58
N VAL A 34 -19.08 -12.85 5.30
CA VAL A 34 -18.49 -11.59 4.88
C VAL A 34 -19.49 -10.44 5.02
N VAL A 35 -19.10 -9.41 5.78
CA VAL A 35 -19.88 -8.19 6.05
C VAL A 35 -19.07 -6.97 5.66
N GLY A 36 -19.65 -6.08 4.87
CA GLY A 36 -19.05 -4.78 4.51
C GLY A 36 -19.41 -3.69 5.52
N ILE A 37 -18.44 -2.91 5.93
CA ILE A 37 -18.65 -1.76 6.83
C ILE A 37 -17.99 -0.53 6.22
N THR A 38 -18.62 0.62 6.34
CA THR A 38 -18.02 1.90 5.93
C THR A 38 -18.57 3.06 6.77
N ALA A 39 -17.94 4.23 6.65
CA ALA A 39 -18.32 5.45 7.34
C ALA A 39 -18.74 6.52 6.32
N ALA A 40 -20.01 6.55 5.93
CA ALA A 40 -20.65 7.48 4.97
C ALA A 40 -20.06 7.40 3.54
N MET A 41 -19.47 6.25 3.13
CA MET A 41 -18.75 6.15 1.85
C MET A 41 -19.09 4.88 1.05
N THR A 42 -20.27 4.30 1.19
CA THR A 42 -20.64 2.98 0.61
C THR A 42 -20.26 2.86 -0.88
N ARG A 43 -20.64 3.80 -1.72
CA ARG A 43 -20.31 3.77 -3.16
C ARG A 43 -18.89 4.21 -3.47
N PRO A 44 -18.37 5.31 -2.87
CA PRO A 44 -17.00 5.78 -3.14
C PRO A 44 -15.89 4.79 -2.81
N VAL A 45 -16.05 3.93 -1.81
CA VAL A 45 -15.07 2.89 -1.44
C VAL A 45 -15.33 1.54 -2.10
N GLY A 46 -16.29 1.44 -3.04
CA GLY A 46 -16.55 0.23 -3.80
C GLY A 46 -17.48 -0.80 -3.14
N LEU A 47 -18.14 -0.50 -2.03
CA LEU A 47 -19.12 -1.41 -1.41
C LEU A 47 -20.51 -1.34 -2.04
N GLY A 48 -20.77 -0.42 -2.98
CA GLY A 48 -22.08 -0.21 -3.58
C GLY A 48 -22.65 -1.47 -4.22
N ARG A 49 -21.85 -2.19 -5.04
CA ARG A 49 -22.29 -3.44 -5.67
C ARG A 49 -22.60 -4.53 -4.64
N PHE A 50 -21.83 -4.63 -3.58
CA PHE A 50 -22.11 -5.56 -2.49
C PHE A 50 -23.41 -5.19 -1.77
N ALA A 51 -23.64 -3.90 -1.49
CA ALA A 51 -24.88 -3.43 -0.85
C ALA A 51 -26.12 -3.63 -1.72
N ASP A 52 -26.01 -3.44 -3.05
CA ASP A 52 -27.12 -3.65 -3.98
C ASP A 52 -27.54 -5.14 -4.04
N GLU A 53 -26.59 -6.09 -3.88
CA GLU A 53 -26.87 -7.52 -3.89
C GLU A 53 -27.25 -8.09 -2.50
N PHE A 54 -26.67 -7.55 -1.44
CA PHE A 54 -26.82 -8.06 -0.06
C PHE A 54 -26.99 -6.89 0.93
N PRO A 55 -28.10 -6.17 0.90
CA PRO A 55 -28.31 -4.95 1.69
C PRO A 55 -28.16 -5.18 3.20
N ASP A 56 -28.53 -6.35 3.71
CA ASP A 56 -28.45 -6.69 5.14
C ASP A 56 -27.02 -7.01 5.61
N ARG A 57 -26.05 -7.07 4.68
CA ARG A 57 -24.64 -7.37 4.97
C ARG A 57 -23.70 -6.21 4.69
N VAL A 58 -24.22 -5.03 4.41
CA VAL A 58 -23.42 -3.81 4.29
C VAL A 58 -23.95 -2.76 5.25
N ILE A 59 -23.10 -2.30 6.14
CA ILE A 59 -23.43 -1.38 7.22
C ILE A 59 -22.71 -0.06 6.98
N ASP A 60 -23.47 1.02 6.82
CA ASP A 60 -22.94 2.37 6.80
C ASP A 60 -23.24 3.03 8.15
N VAL A 61 -22.19 3.32 8.92
CA VAL A 61 -22.31 3.87 10.27
C VAL A 61 -22.39 5.41 10.29
N GLY A 62 -22.46 6.06 9.13
CA GLY A 62 -22.28 7.50 9.04
C GLY A 62 -20.82 7.90 9.25
N ILE A 63 -20.55 9.20 9.51
CA ILE A 63 -19.18 9.70 9.73
C ILE A 63 -18.72 9.33 11.15
N ALA A 64 -18.41 8.04 11.36
CA ALA A 64 -18.09 7.47 12.67
C ALA A 64 -17.06 6.32 12.54
N GLU A 65 -15.85 6.61 12.09
CA GLU A 65 -14.79 5.62 11.82
C GLU A 65 -14.40 4.84 13.08
N GLN A 66 -14.41 5.46 14.26
CA GLN A 66 -14.17 4.79 15.53
C GLN A 66 -15.21 3.70 15.77
N HIS A 67 -16.51 4.04 15.61
CA HIS A 67 -17.60 3.09 15.76
C HIS A 67 -17.51 1.96 14.72
N ALA A 68 -17.17 2.28 13.47
CA ALA A 68 -16.99 1.30 12.41
C ALA A 68 -15.91 0.27 12.78
N MET A 69 -14.79 0.71 13.35
CA MET A 69 -13.68 -0.17 13.74
C MET A 69 -14.05 -1.06 14.93
N THR A 70 -14.65 -0.50 16.00
CA THR A 70 -15.13 -1.26 17.16
C THR A 70 -16.23 -2.27 16.76
N MET A 71 -17.17 -1.85 15.89
CA MET A 71 -18.20 -2.74 15.35
C MET A 71 -17.60 -3.90 14.58
N ALA A 72 -16.58 -3.64 13.73
CA ALA A 72 -15.87 -4.68 13.00
C ALA A 72 -15.26 -5.71 13.94
N ALA A 73 -14.59 -5.27 15.02
CA ALA A 73 -14.05 -6.17 16.04
C ALA A 73 -15.13 -7.03 16.69
N GLY A 74 -16.27 -6.43 17.05
CA GLY A 74 -17.40 -7.17 17.65
C GLY A 74 -18.00 -8.21 16.71
N LEU A 75 -18.14 -7.89 15.41
CA LEU A 75 -18.63 -8.81 14.39
C LEU A 75 -17.64 -9.96 14.14
N ALA A 76 -16.34 -9.66 14.09
CA ALA A 76 -15.29 -10.68 13.95
C ALA A 76 -15.32 -11.66 15.12
N ARG A 77 -15.43 -11.16 16.35
CA ARG A 77 -15.56 -11.98 17.56
C ARG A 77 -16.83 -12.85 17.57
N ALA A 78 -17.86 -12.42 16.88
CA ALA A 78 -19.10 -13.20 16.69
C ALA A 78 -19.01 -14.23 15.53
N GLY A 79 -17.82 -14.38 14.91
CA GLY A 79 -17.59 -15.34 13.83
C GLY A 79 -17.85 -14.83 12.41
N MET A 80 -18.06 -13.52 12.24
CA MET A 80 -18.18 -12.91 10.92
C MET A 80 -16.79 -12.58 10.36
N ARG A 81 -16.72 -12.29 9.05
CA ARG A 81 -15.53 -11.80 8.34
C ARG A 81 -15.77 -10.35 7.88
N PRO A 82 -15.60 -9.36 8.77
CA PRO A 82 -15.85 -7.96 8.43
C PRO A 82 -14.77 -7.38 7.54
N VAL A 83 -15.21 -6.62 6.53
CA VAL A 83 -14.38 -5.80 5.64
C VAL A 83 -14.76 -4.35 5.89
N LEU A 84 -13.89 -3.62 6.57
CA LEU A 84 -14.05 -2.19 6.82
C LEU A 84 -13.36 -1.39 5.72
N ALA A 85 -14.15 -0.77 4.83
CA ALA A 85 -13.63 0.01 3.71
C ALA A 85 -13.75 1.52 3.98
N LEU A 86 -12.61 2.22 3.94
CA LEU A 86 -12.46 3.64 4.21
C LEU A 86 -11.55 4.31 3.16
N TYR A 87 -11.57 5.64 3.07
CA TYR A 87 -10.44 6.35 2.50
C TYR A 87 -9.25 6.31 3.46
N SER A 88 -8.06 6.10 2.92
CA SER A 88 -6.84 5.92 3.71
C SER A 88 -6.62 7.05 4.73
N THR A 89 -6.83 8.29 4.34
CA THR A 89 -6.69 9.46 5.24
C THR A 89 -7.60 9.38 6.46
N PHE A 90 -8.74 8.66 6.41
CA PHE A 90 -9.70 8.57 7.51
C PHE A 90 -9.41 7.43 8.49
N MET A 91 -8.46 6.54 8.19
CA MET A 91 -8.01 5.53 9.14
C MET A 91 -7.50 6.13 10.46
N ASN A 92 -6.93 7.35 10.40
CA ASN A 92 -6.44 8.09 11.58
C ASN A 92 -7.52 8.24 12.65
N ARG A 93 -8.80 8.33 12.25
CA ARG A 93 -9.93 8.55 13.17
C ARG A 93 -10.29 7.30 13.97
N GLY A 94 -9.98 6.12 13.45
CA GLY A 94 -10.21 4.83 14.11
C GLY A 94 -8.94 4.14 14.60
N PHE A 95 -7.82 4.87 14.72
CA PHE A 95 -6.52 4.27 15.03
C PHE A 95 -6.46 3.64 16.42
N ASP A 96 -6.99 4.30 17.44
CA ASP A 96 -7.06 3.75 18.80
C ASP A 96 -7.85 2.44 18.82
N GLN A 97 -9.00 2.39 18.15
CA GLN A 97 -9.85 1.19 18.07
C GLN A 97 -9.18 0.07 17.25
N LEU A 98 -8.38 0.43 16.22
CA LEU A 98 -7.59 -0.56 15.48
C LEU A 98 -6.58 -1.24 16.41
N ILE A 99 -5.91 -0.50 17.30
CA ILE A 99 -4.97 -1.07 18.26
C ILE A 99 -5.71 -1.82 19.37
N MET A 100 -6.68 -1.17 20.03
CA MET A 100 -7.23 -1.66 21.28
C MET A 100 -8.36 -2.69 21.09
N ASP A 101 -9.20 -2.52 20.06
CA ASP A 101 -10.35 -3.41 19.85
C ASP A 101 -10.03 -4.54 18.86
N VAL A 102 -9.21 -4.26 17.85
CA VAL A 102 -8.91 -5.22 16.78
C VAL A 102 -7.59 -5.96 17.04
N ALA A 103 -6.47 -5.25 17.08
CA ALA A 103 -5.14 -5.86 17.10
C ALA A 103 -4.83 -6.53 18.45
N LEU A 104 -5.14 -5.87 19.57
CA LEU A 104 -4.93 -6.43 20.92
C LEU A 104 -5.65 -7.78 21.09
N HIS A 105 -6.84 -7.91 20.52
CA HIS A 105 -7.66 -9.13 20.58
C HIS A 105 -7.40 -10.10 19.40
N ARG A 106 -6.54 -9.71 18.44
CA ARG A 106 -6.24 -10.48 17.22
C ARG A 106 -7.48 -10.81 16.39
N GLU A 107 -8.46 -9.91 16.38
CA GLU A 107 -9.71 -10.14 15.65
C GLU A 107 -9.46 -10.13 14.12
N PRO A 108 -10.05 -11.08 13.37
CA PRO A 108 -9.85 -11.19 11.92
C PRO A 108 -10.66 -10.13 11.15
N VAL A 109 -10.27 -8.87 11.32
CA VAL A 109 -10.82 -7.72 10.61
C VAL A 109 -9.96 -7.38 9.41
N THR A 110 -10.55 -7.28 8.21
CA THR A 110 -9.89 -6.78 7.03
C THR A 110 -10.20 -5.30 6.84
N VAL A 111 -9.21 -4.43 7.04
CA VAL A 111 -9.32 -3.00 6.75
C VAL A 111 -8.88 -2.74 5.31
N VAL A 112 -9.73 -2.12 4.50
CA VAL A 112 -9.44 -1.78 3.10
C VAL A 112 -9.37 -0.27 2.95
N LEU A 113 -8.22 0.22 2.52
CA LEU A 113 -7.93 1.64 2.37
C LEU A 113 -7.87 2.03 0.89
N ASP A 114 -8.95 2.64 0.42
CA ASP A 114 -8.99 3.31 -0.88
C ASP A 114 -8.27 4.67 -0.80
N ARG A 115 -7.70 5.14 -1.88
CA ARG A 115 -6.95 6.41 -1.96
C ARG A 115 -5.73 6.47 -1.05
N ALA A 116 -5.05 5.34 -0.89
CA ALA A 116 -3.77 5.30 -0.20
C ALA A 116 -2.69 6.07 -0.97
N GLY A 117 -1.74 6.62 -0.24
CA GLY A 117 -0.65 7.40 -0.81
C GLY A 117 -1.07 8.78 -1.31
N ILE A 118 -0.40 9.27 -2.32
CA ILE A 118 -0.66 10.59 -2.92
C ILE A 118 -1.92 10.52 -3.78
N THR A 119 -2.95 11.30 -3.42
CA THR A 119 -4.18 11.48 -4.23
C THR A 119 -4.06 12.64 -5.21
N GLY A 120 -3.31 13.66 -4.85
CA GLY A 120 -3.00 14.83 -5.67
C GLY A 120 -4.08 15.91 -5.64
N ASP A 121 -5.04 15.80 -6.53
CA ASP A 121 -6.12 16.79 -6.73
C ASP A 121 -7.12 16.87 -5.58
N ASP A 122 -7.16 15.92 -4.69
CA ASP A 122 -8.01 15.95 -3.49
C ASP A 122 -7.44 16.85 -2.36
N GLY A 123 -6.17 17.25 -2.46
CA GLY A 123 -5.51 18.20 -1.57
C GLY A 123 -5.00 17.62 -0.25
N ALA A 124 -4.50 18.51 0.61
CA ALA A 124 -3.74 18.16 1.81
C ALA A 124 -4.48 17.22 2.79
N SER A 125 -5.80 17.40 2.92
CA SER A 125 -6.62 16.60 3.85
C SER A 125 -6.94 15.19 3.36
N HIS A 126 -6.68 14.88 2.08
CA HIS A 126 -7.10 13.61 1.47
C HIS A 126 -5.93 12.75 0.96
N ASN A 127 -4.69 13.20 1.07
CA ASN A 127 -3.54 12.36 0.79
C ASN A 127 -3.41 11.28 1.88
N GLY A 128 -3.50 10.02 1.50
CA GLY A 128 -3.46 8.86 2.39
C GLY A 128 -2.03 8.38 2.65
N VAL A 129 -1.09 9.29 2.87
CA VAL A 129 0.35 9.00 2.97
C VAL A 129 0.81 8.50 4.34
N TRP A 130 -0.06 8.60 5.35
CA TRP A 130 0.24 8.25 6.75
C TRP A 130 0.04 6.77 7.06
N ASP A 131 -0.72 6.06 6.25
CA ASP A 131 -1.26 4.73 6.52
C ASP A 131 -0.19 3.68 6.81
N LEU A 132 0.92 3.65 6.03
CA LEU A 132 2.02 2.70 6.27
C LEU A 132 2.72 2.97 7.59
N SER A 133 2.98 4.23 7.93
CA SER A 133 3.61 4.60 9.21
C SER A 133 2.71 4.28 10.41
N ILE A 134 1.40 4.49 10.28
CA ILE A 134 0.42 4.11 11.30
C ILE A 134 0.35 2.59 11.43
N ALA A 135 0.30 1.87 10.32
CA ALA A 135 0.23 0.41 10.32
C ALA A 135 1.47 -0.25 10.92
N ALA A 136 2.66 0.34 10.71
CA ALA A 136 3.92 -0.15 11.28
C ALA A 136 3.92 -0.16 12.82
N MET A 137 3.13 0.73 13.45
CA MET A 137 3.02 0.80 14.92
C MET A 137 2.04 -0.23 15.51
N VAL A 138 1.21 -0.91 14.69
CA VAL A 138 0.14 -1.79 15.19
C VAL A 138 0.63 -3.23 15.32
N PRO A 139 0.74 -3.78 16.55
CA PRO A 139 1.23 -5.14 16.73
C PRO A 139 0.33 -6.18 16.06
N GLY A 140 0.93 -7.09 15.29
CA GLY A 140 0.23 -8.20 14.65
C GLY A 140 -0.61 -7.83 13.42
N LEU A 141 -0.68 -6.55 13.04
CA LEU A 141 -1.34 -6.13 11.80
C LEU A 141 -0.47 -6.48 10.59
N ARG A 142 -1.05 -7.22 9.64
CA ARG A 142 -0.42 -7.45 8.34
C ARG A 142 -0.92 -6.44 7.33
N THR A 143 0.01 -5.80 6.61
CA THR A 143 -0.34 -4.74 5.65
C THR A 143 0.10 -5.11 4.25
N ALA A 144 -0.87 -5.17 3.33
CA ALA A 144 -0.66 -5.49 1.92
C ALA A 144 -0.78 -4.24 1.03
N ALA A 145 0.06 -4.17 0.00
CA ALA A 145 0.04 -3.12 -1.01
C ALA A 145 0.15 -3.75 -2.41
N PRO A 146 -0.95 -3.95 -3.13
CA PRO A 146 -0.95 -4.57 -4.45
C PRO A 146 -0.27 -3.70 -5.50
N ARG A 147 0.45 -4.33 -6.43
CA ARG A 147 1.09 -3.66 -7.57
C ARG A 147 0.15 -3.45 -8.76
N ASP A 148 -0.89 -4.29 -8.88
CA ASP A 148 -1.87 -4.24 -9.96
C ASP A 148 -3.24 -4.81 -9.52
N GLY A 149 -4.19 -4.92 -10.47
CA GLY A 149 -5.53 -5.37 -10.17
C GLY A 149 -5.66 -6.86 -9.88
N GLU A 150 -4.80 -7.71 -10.45
CA GLU A 150 -4.79 -9.15 -10.19
C GLU A 150 -4.27 -9.40 -8.77
N GLU A 151 -3.21 -8.69 -8.42
CA GLU A 151 -2.64 -8.73 -7.09
C GLU A 151 -3.61 -8.20 -6.02
N LEU A 152 -4.34 -7.11 -6.30
CA LEU A 152 -5.39 -6.61 -5.40
C LEU A 152 -6.43 -7.69 -5.09
N ALA A 153 -6.91 -8.39 -6.12
CA ALA A 153 -7.89 -9.45 -5.93
C ALA A 153 -7.31 -10.66 -5.16
N ALA A 154 -6.06 -11.02 -5.39
CA ALA A 154 -5.36 -12.09 -4.66
C ALA A 154 -5.17 -11.72 -3.18
N LEU A 155 -4.62 -10.55 -2.90
CA LEU A 155 -4.36 -10.08 -1.53
C LEU A 155 -5.66 -9.86 -0.72
N LEU A 156 -6.77 -9.47 -1.36
CA LEU A 156 -8.07 -9.41 -0.67
C LEU A 156 -8.53 -10.79 -0.19
N ARG A 157 -8.35 -11.83 -1.02
CA ARG A 157 -8.67 -13.22 -0.61
C ARG A 157 -7.76 -13.70 0.51
N GLU A 158 -6.45 -13.41 0.41
CA GLU A 158 -5.46 -13.76 1.44
C GLU A 158 -5.78 -13.05 2.76
N ALA A 159 -6.15 -11.75 2.71
CA ALA A 159 -6.53 -10.97 3.89
C ALA A 159 -7.76 -11.55 4.59
N LEU A 160 -8.80 -11.92 3.83
CA LEU A 160 -10.00 -12.53 4.39
C LEU A 160 -9.79 -13.95 4.92
N ALA A 161 -8.79 -14.67 4.42
CA ALA A 161 -8.42 -15.99 4.92
C ALA A 161 -7.49 -15.94 6.16
N HIS A 162 -6.96 -14.76 6.49
CA HIS A 162 -6.06 -14.59 7.62
C HIS A 162 -6.81 -14.59 8.95
N ASP A 163 -6.27 -15.30 9.96
CA ASP A 163 -6.81 -15.37 11.33
C ASP A 163 -6.22 -14.27 12.22
N GLY A 164 -6.36 -13.02 11.80
CA GLY A 164 -5.89 -11.85 12.52
C GLY A 164 -6.15 -10.59 11.72
N PRO A 165 -5.76 -9.41 12.26
CA PRO A 165 -5.97 -8.15 11.58
C PRO A 165 -5.15 -8.04 10.29
N ALA A 166 -5.82 -7.62 9.22
CA ALA A 166 -5.20 -7.37 7.92
C ALA A 166 -5.60 -6.00 7.39
N LEU A 167 -4.66 -5.32 6.73
CA LEU A 167 -4.87 -4.06 6.05
C LEU A 167 -4.47 -4.21 4.58
N LEU A 168 -5.32 -3.79 3.68
CA LEU A 168 -5.09 -3.76 2.24
C LEU A 168 -5.23 -2.33 1.74
N ARG A 169 -4.17 -1.78 1.13
CA ARG A 169 -4.14 -0.40 0.66
C ARG A 169 -3.92 -0.31 -0.84
N TYR A 170 -4.64 0.56 -1.52
CA TYR A 170 -4.43 0.84 -2.95
C TYR A 170 -4.71 2.31 -3.29
N PRO A 171 -4.06 2.84 -4.37
CA PRO A 171 -4.15 4.26 -4.69
C PRO A 171 -5.45 4.61 -5.44
N LYS A 172 -5.71 5.91 -5.55
CA LYS A 172 -6.68 6.48 -6.50
C LYS A 172 -6.13 6.39 -7.93
N GLY A 173 -7.00 6.11 -8.89
CA GLY A 173 -6.68 6.24 -10.30
C GLY A 173 -6.80 4.97 -11.14
N ALA A 174 -6.22 5.00 -12.33
CA ALA A 174 -6.25 3.90 -13.27
C ALA A 174 -5.35 2.74 -12.79
N LEU A 175 -5.73 1.52 -13.16
CA LEU A 175 -4.88 0.34 -12.96
C LEU A 175 -3.73 0.35 -13.95
N PRO A 176 -2.53 -0.09 -13.54
CA PRO A 176 -1.51 -0.50 -14.48
C PRO A 176 -1.93 -1.80 -15.19
N GLU A 177 -1.27 -2.13 -16.29
CA GLU A 177 -1.35 -3.47 -16.86
C GLU A 177 -0.84 -4.51 -15.85
N PRO A 178 -1.31 -5.77 -15.92
CA PRO A 178 -0.83 -6.82 -15.03
C PRO A 178 0.69 -6.99 -15.09
N ILE A 179 1.33 -7.10 -13.94
CA ILE A 179 2.78 -7.21 -13.80
C ILE A 179 3.12 -8.62 -13.27
N PRO A 180 3.48 -9.56 -14.16
CA PRO A 180 3.79 -10.92 -13.75
C PRO A 180 5.09 -10.99 -12.95
N ALA A 181 5.13 -11.89 -11.96
CA ALA A 181 6.35 -12.19 -11.24
C ALA A 181 7.26 -13.12 -12.06
N LEU A 182 8.58 -12.90 -11.98
CA LEU A 182 9.59 -13.85 -12.47
C LEU A 182 9.68 -15.08 -11.55
N SER A 183 9.57 -14.84 -10.24
CA SER A 183 9.48 -15.89 -9.22
C SER A 183 8.75 -15.37 -7.99
N SER A 184 8.08 -16.29 -7.27
CA SER A 184 7.38 -15.99 -6.02
C SER A 184 7.99 -16.75 -4.86
N HIS A 185 8.08 -16.08 -3.72
CA HIS A 185 8.65 -16.57 -2.47
C HIS A 185 7.69 -16.33 -1.31
N SER A 186 7.94 -16.92 -0.16
CA SER A 186 7.09 -16.69 1.04
C SER A 186 7.10 -15.22 1.53
N TRP A 187 8.14 -14.46 1.17
CA TRP A 187 8.28 -13.05 1.53
C TRP A 187 7.76 -12.07 0.45
N GLY A 188 7.45 -12.55 -0.77
CA GLY A 188 7.02 -11.69 -1.88
C GLY A 188 7.51 -12.19 -3.24
N ASP A 189 7.55 -11.30 -4.21
CA ASP A 189 7.84 -11.60 -5.61
C ASP A 189 9.11 -10.92 -6.11
N VAL A 190 9.82 -11.60 -7.02
CA VAL A 190 10.86 -10.98 -7.87
C VAL A 190 10.21 -10.58 -9.19
N LEU A 191 10.30 -9.31 -9.55
CA LEU A 191 9.64 -8.77 -10.75
C LEU A 191 10.61 -8.49 -11.91
N PHE A 192 11.87 -8.22 -11.57
CA PHE A 192 12.95 -7.97 -12.53
C PHE A 192 14.28 -8.44 -11.94
N SER A 193 15.17 -8.97 -12.77
CA SER A 193 16.53 -9.31 -12.36
C SER A 193 17.50 -9.12 -13.52
N GLY A 194 18.45 -8.20 -13.36
CA GLY A 194 19.64 -8.12 -14.20
C GLY A 194 20.61 -9.28 -13.96
N GLU A 195 21.64 -9.40 -14.78
CA GLU A 195 22.72 -10.35 -14.56
C GLU A 195 23.57 -9.92 -13.34
N ARG A 196 23.72 -10.81 -12.35
CA ARG A 196 24.47 -10.56 -11.11
C ARG A 196 24.08 -9.23 -10.45
N PRO A 197 22.84 -9.08 -9.98
CA PRO A 197 22.35 -7.81 -9.48
C PRO A 197 23.18 -7.30 -8.30
N GLU A 198 23.60 -6.04 -8.37
CA GLU A 198 24.40 -5.37 -7.35
C GLU A 198 23.53 -4.57 -6.39
N VAL A 199 22.33 -4.13 -6.83
CA VAL A 199 21.41 -3.33 -6.04
C VAL A 199 20.03 -4.01 -6.02
N ALA A 200 19.45 -4.15 -4.84
CA ALA A 200 18.05 -4.55 -4.67
C ALA A 200 17.15 -3.31 -4.59
N VAL A 201 16.06 -3.31 -5.35
CA VAL A 201 15.02 -2.27 -5.28
C VAL A 201 13.76 -2.90 -4.73
N VAL A 202 13.38 -2.55 -3.50
CA VAL A 202 12.12 -2.98 -2.90
C VAL A 202 11.05 -1.95 -3.23
N ALA A 203 10.11 -2.34 -4.09
CA ALA A 203 9.05 -1.46 -4.57
C ALA A 203 7.70 -1.85 -3.94
N VAL A 204 7.03 -0.89 -3.30
CA VAL A 204 5.79 -1.13 -2.57
C VAL A 204 4.59 -0.71 -3.40
N GLY A 205 3.77 -1.68 -3.77
CA GLY A 205 2.48 -1.46 -4.40
C GLY A 205 2.51 -0.59 -5.67
N SER A 206 1.83 0.54 -5.64
CA SER A 206 1.72 1.46 -6.78
C SER A 206 3.04 2.04 -7.29
N MET A 207 4.15 1.86 -6.56
CA MET A 207 5.49 2.30 -6.98
C MET A 207 6.24 1.25 -7.80
N VAL A 208 5.71 0.03 -7.94
CA VAL A 208 6.31 -1.02 -8.75
C VAL A 208 6.54 -0.61 -10.22
N PRO A 209 5.58 0.00 -10.93
CA PRO A 209 5.82 0.45 -12.31
C PRO A 209 6.99 1.44 -12.44
N VAL A 210 7.11 2.36 -11.48
CA VAL A 210 8.20 3.36 -11.43
C VAL A 210 9.56 2.68 -11.22
N ALA A 211 9.61 1.70 -10.31
CA ALA A 211 10.82 0.93 -10.04
C ALA A 211 11.26 0.08 -11.25
N LEU A 212 10.31 -0.54 -11.95
CA LEU A 212 10.59 -1.33 -13.16
C LEU A 212 11.10 -0.45 -14.30
N GLU A 213 10.53 0.75 -14.49
CA GLU A 213 11.03 1.72 -15.47
C GLU A 213 12.46 2.13 -15.16
N ALA A 214 12.78 2.44 -13.90
CA ALA A 214 14.11 2.78 -13.46
C ALA A 214 15.09 1.60 -13.66
N ALA A 215 14.68 0.39 -13.31
CA ALA A 215 15.49 -0.82 -13.47
C ALA A 215 15.86 -1.10 -14.92
N GLY A 216 14.91 -0.90 -15.86
CA GLY A 216 15.13 -1.08 -17.29
C GLY A 216 16.09 -0.05 -17.92
N ARG A 217 16.34 1.07 -17.23
CA ARG A 217 17.23 2.18 -17.66
C ARG A 217 18.53 2.23 -16.88
N SER A 218 18.73 1.35 -15.90
CA SER A 218 19.89 1.37 -15.01
C SER A 218 21.11 0.75 -15.64
N ASP A 219 22.26 1.45 -15.58
CA ASP A 219 23.58 0.89 -15.93
C ASP A 219 24.12 -0.04 -14.82
N VAL A 220 23.58 0.07 -13.61
CA VAL A 220 23.91 -0.83 -12.49
C VAL A 220 22.96 -2.03 -12.55
N PRO A 221 23.46 -3.28 -12.50
CA PRO A 221 22.60 -4.44 -12.46
C PRO A 221 21.71 -4.46 -11.20
N VAL A 222 20.40 -4.50 -11.39
CA VAL A 222 19.43 -4.43 -10.28
C VAL A 222 18.52 -5.66 -10.25
N ARG A 223 17.92 -5.90 -9.07
CA ARG A 223 16.78 -6.79 -8.88
C ARG A 223 15.64 -6.00 -8.26
N VAL A 224 14.42 -6.10 -8.82
CA VAL A 224 13.22 -5.46 -8.26
C VAL A 224 12.40 -6.49 -7.52
N LEU A 225 12.12 -6.19 -6.27
CA LEU A 225 11.40 -7.03 -5.30
C LEU A 225 10.09 -6.33 -4.91
N ASP A 226 9.00 -7.10 -4.88
CA ASP A 226 7.70 -6.66 -4.37
C ASP A 226 7.35 -7.49 -3.13
N PRO A 227 7.30 -6.89 -1.94
CA PRO A 227 6.98 -7.65 -0.72
C PRO A 227 5.53 -8.13 -0.67
N ARG A 228 4.61 -7.63 -1.51
CA ARG A 228 3.17 -7.90 -1.48
C ARG A 228 2.54 -7.55 -0.13
N TRP A 229 2.93 -8.27 0.93
CA TRP A 229 2.69 -7.95 2.33
C TRP A 229 3.87 -7.12 2.84
N ALA A 230 3.70 -5.79 2.79
CA ALA A 230 4.79 -4.85 3.04
C ALA A 230 5.17 -4.74 4.53
N LEU A 231 4.22 -5.02 5.43
CA LEU A 231 4.43 -4.97 6.89
C LEU A 231 3.73 -6.14 7.59
N PRO A 232 4.32 -6.68 8.68
CA PRO A 232 5.70 -6.45 9.10
C PRO A 232 6.69 -6.93 8.03
N VAL A 233 7.90 -6.38 8.02
CA VAL A 233 8.96 -6.84 7.11
C VAL A 233 9.26 -8.31 7.39
N ALA A 234 9.12 -9.15 6.36
CA ALA A 234 9.34 -10.59 6.50
C ALA A 234 10.83 -10.93 6.65
N ASP A 235 11.17 -11.85 7.55
CA ASP A 235 12.54 -12.30 7.76
C ASP A 235 13.18 -12.79 6.44
N GLY A 236 12.43 -13.52 5.62
CA GLY A 236 12.90 -13.98 4.32
C GLY A 236 13.22 -12.86 3.32
N LEU A 237 12.57 -11.69 3.42
CA LEU A 237 12.97 -10.51 2.65
C LEU A 237 14.29 -9.93 3.17
N VAL A 238 14.49 -9.91 4.49
CA VAL A 238 15.75 -9.47 5.10
C VAL A 238 16.88 -10.41 4.65
N ASP A 239 16.67 -11.71 4.68
CA ASP A 239 17.65 -12.73 4.21
C ASP A 239 17.99 -12.51 2.72
N GLU A 240 17.00 -12.24 1.86
CA GLU A 240 17.22 -11.91 0.46
C GLU A 240 18.07 -10.64 0.34
N LEU A 241 17.75 -9.58 1.08
CA LEU A 241 18.50 -8.32 1.05
C LEU A 241 19.93 -8.44 1.60
N MET A 242 20.17 -9.41 2.49
CA MET A 242 21.51 -9.74 3.02
C MET A 242 22.32 -10.66 2.09
N SER A 243 21.76 -11.16 0.98
CA SER A 243 22.40 -12.16 0.11
C SER A 243 23.58 -11.66 -0.74
N GLY A 244 24.02 -10.41 -0.55
CA GLY A 244 25.24 -9.89 -1.18
C GLY A 244 25.05 -8.65 -2.05
N TYR A 245 23.90 -7.97 -1.96
CA TYR A 245 23.73 -6.67 -2.62
C TYR A 245 24.63 -5.60 -1.99
N ARG A 246 25.25 -4.77 -2.84
CA ARG A 246 26.05 -3.61 -2.42
C ARG A 246 25.15 -2.46 -1.97
N GLY A 247 23.92 -2.40 -2.50
CA GLY A 247 22.96 -1.37 -2.19
C GLY A 247 21.52 -1.88 -2.10
N VAL A 248 20.71 -1.23 -1.27
CA VAL A 248 19.28 -1.43 -1.15
C VAL A 248 18.57 -0.11 -1.37
N VAL A 249 17.59 -0.10 -2.27
CA VAL A 249 16.70 1.04 -2.51
C VAL A 249 15.29 0.63 -2.14
N THR A 250 14.57 1.44 -1.38
CA THR A 250 13.13 1.25 -1.17
C THR A 250 12.35 2.38 -1.82
N VAL A 251 11.19 2.06 -2.38
CA VAL A 251 10.28 3.06 -2.95
C VAL A 251 8.85 2.75 -2.56
N GLU A 252 8.21 3.70 -1.88
CA GLU A 252 6.86 3.57 -1.34
C GLU A 252 6.03 4.83 -1.52
N ASP A 253 4.73 4.67 -1.76
CA ASP A 253 3.76 5.77 -1.82
C ASP A 253 3.18 6.03 -0.41
N GLY A 254 4.07 6.29 0.53
CA GLY A 254 3.83 6.55 1.94
C GLY A 254 4.92 7.48 2.49
N LEU A 255 4.86 7.83 3.77
CA LEU A 255 5.93 8.60 4.40
C LEU A 255 7.22 7.79 4.45
N VAL A 256 8.35 8.43 4.14
CA VAL A 256 9.67 7.84 4.40
C VAL A 256 9.88 7.59 5.90
N ASP A 257 9.45 8.56 6.73
CA ASP A 257 9.58 8.47 8.18
C ASP A 257 8.55 7.46 8.76
N GLY A 258 9.03 6.33 9.26
CA GLY A 258 8.19 5.27 9.85
C GLY A 258 7.42 4.42 8.84
N GLY A 259 7.69 4.56 7.54
CA GLY A 259 7.13 3.70 6.50
C GLY A 259 7.91 2.40 6.31
N VAL A 260 7.60 1.67 5.24
CA VAL A 260 8.23 0.37 4.92
C VAL A 260 9.74 0.48 4.76
N GLY A 261 10.22 1.55 4.11
CA GLY A 261 11.66 1.81 3.97
C GLY A 261 12.37 1.96 5.32
N SER A 262 11.76 2.66 6.28
CA SER A 262 12.29 2.79 7.65
C SER A 262 12.35 1.45 8.37
N GLU A 263 11.31 0.62 8.26
CA GLU A 263 11.27 -0.72 8.86
C GLU A 263 12.32 -1.66 8.25
N ILE A 264 12.49 -1.61 6.91
CA ILE A 264 13.56 -2.35 6.22
C ILE A 264 14.93 -1.87 6.67
N ALA A 265 15.16 -0.55 6.77
CA ALA A 265 16.43 0.00 7.23
C ALA A 265 16.78 -0.47 8.64
N LEU A 266 15.78 -0.48 9.54
CA LEU A 266 15.96 -0.98 10.92
C LEU A 266 16.25 -2.48 10.94
N ALA A 267 15.55 -3.28 10.14
CA ALA A 267 15.78 -4.72 10.04
C ALA A 267 17.18 -5.03 9.49
N LEU A 268 17.61 -4.33 8.44
CA LEU A 268 18.96 -4.46 7.86
C LEU A 268 20.05 -4.04 8.85
N ALA A 269 19.85 -2.97 9.60
CA ALA A 269 20.80 -2.54 10.64
C ALA A 269 20.95 -3.60 11.74
N ARG A 270 19.85 -4.22 12.17
CA ARG A 270 19.87 -5.34 13.14
C ARG A 270 20.56 -6.58 12.60
N ALA A 271 20.44 -6.84 11.29
CA ALA A 271 21.12 -7.94 10.61
C ALA A 271 22.60 -7.66 10.30
N GLY A 272 23.09 -6.44 10.54
CA GLY A 272 24.47 -6.06 10.30
C GLY A 272 24.78 -5.70 8.84
N TYR A 273 23.81 -5.27 8.07
CA TYR A 273 24.01 -4.80 6.70
C TYR A 273 24.86 -3.54 6.66
N THR A 274 25.90 -3.52 5.82
CA THR A 274 26.85 -2.41 5.71
C THR A 274 26.85 -1.74 4.33
N GLY A 275 26.02 -2.22 3.40
CA GLY A 275 25.90 -1.63 2.06
C GLY A 275 25.15 -0.29 2.05
N GLY A 276 25.15 0.37 0.89
CA GLY A 276 24.46 1.63 0.71
C GLY A 276 22.95 1.47 0.79
N GLN A 277 22.24 2.48 1.30
CA GLN A 277 20.78 2.49 1.37
C GLN A 277 20.22 3.81 0.85
N ALA A 278 19.13 3.74 0.07
CA ALA A 278 18.36 4.90 -0.35
C ALA A 278 16.86 4.61 -0.15
N HIS A 279 16.16 5.51 0.53
CA HIS A 279 14.73 5.36 0.83
C HIS A 279 13.95 6.49 0.16
N ILE A 280 13.04 6.12 -0.74
CA ILE A 280 12.26 7.04 -1.58
C ILE A 280 10.80 6.92 -1.17
N GLY A 281 10.21 8.05 -0.79
CA GLY A 281 8.81 8.16 -0.38
C GLY A 281 8.47 9.62 -0.07
N VAL A 282 7.29 9.83 0.47
CA VAL A 282 6.76 11.15 0.77
C VAL A 282 7.45 11.74 2.00
N ARG A 283 7.83 13.00 1.93
CA ARG A 283 8.34 13.75 3.09
C ARG A 283 7.22 14.01 4.10
N ARG A 284 7.57 14.19 5.36
CA ARG A 284 6.62 14.50 6.44
C ARG A 284 6.13 15.94 6.35
N GLU A 285 5.36 16.22 5.27
CA GLU A 285 4.77 17.52 4.96
C GLU A 285 3.33 17.34 4.49
N PHE A 286 2.49 18.36 4.61
CA PHE A 286 1.19 18.38 3.96
C PHE A 286 1.35 18.74 2.49
N LEU A 287 0.79 17.92 1.61
CA LEU A 287 0.90 18.10 0.17
C LEU A 287 -0.23 18.98 -0.35
N ASP A 288 0.12 20.05 -1.07
CA ASP A 288 -0.83 20.95 -1.71
C ASP A 288 -1.61 20.28 -2.85
N HIS A 289 -2.72 20.91 -3.27
CA HIS A 289 -3.47 20.53 -4.46
C HIS A 289 -2.60 20.56 -5.73
N ARG A 290 -2.51 19.41 -6.41
CA ARG A 290 -1.84 19.24 -7.71
C ARG A 290 -2.24 17.92 -8.34
N THR A 291 -1.85 17.65 -9.59
CA THR A 291 -2.00 16.31 -10.15
C THR A 291 -1.12 15.30 -9.41
N ARG A 292 -1.53 14.02 -9.33
CA ARG A 292 -0.71 12.96 -8.72
C ARG A 292 0.70 12.92 -9.33
N ALA A 293 0.81 12.98 -10.67
CA ALA A 293 2.11 12.97 -11.34
C ALA A 293 3.01 14.15 -10.92
N SER A 294 2.45 15.36 -10.80
CA SER A 294 3.20 16.53 -10.33
C SER A 294 3.59 16.41 -8.86
N ALA A 295 2.75 15.77 -8.02
CA ALA A 295 3.09 15.52 -6.63
C ALA A 295 4.23 14.51 -6.50
N LEU A 296 4.17 13.38 -7.22
CA LEU A 296 5.24 12.39 -7.26
C LEU A 296 6.57 13.01 -7.71
N ALA A 297 6.55 13.82 -8.77
CA ALA A 297 7.76 14.51 -9.24
C ALA A 297 8.34 15.48 -8.20
N ARG A 298 7.47 16.21 -7.48
CA ARG A 298 7.92 17.12 -6.41
C ARG A 298 8.53 16.38 -5.23
N GLU A 299 7.99 15.23 -4.88
CA GLU A 299 8.47 14.40 -3.77
C GLU A 299 9.71 13.56 -4.15
N GLY A 300 10.19 13.66 -5.41
CA GLY A 300 11.36 12.89 -5.85
C GLY A 300 11.05 11.40 -5.97
N MET A 301 9.88 11.06 -6.50
CA MET A 301 9.36 9.69 -6.62
C MET A 301 9.15 9.28 -8.09
N THR A 302 9.93 9.84 -8.99
CA THR A 302 9.94 9.48 -10.42
C THR A 302 10.93 8.36 -10.69
N ALA A 303 10.88 7.76 -11.90
CA ALA A 303 11.87 6.78 -12.32
C ALA A 303 13.31 7.35 -12.32
N ASP A 304 13.48 8.63 -12.63
CA ASP A 304 14.80 9.30 -12.59
C ASP A 304 15.34 9.42 -11.15
N ASP A 305 14.44 9.64 -10.18
CA ASP A 305 14.82 9.69 -8.76
C ASP A 305 15.19 8.30 -8.25
N VAL A 306 14.44 7.26 -8.62
CA VAL A 306 14.78 5.87 -8.29
C VAL A 306 16.11 5.48 -8.93
N LEU A 307 16.36 5.84 -10.19
CA LEU A 307 17.63 5.61 -10.89
C LEU A 307 18.80 6.30 -10.18
N SER A 308 18.57 7.53 -9.69
CA SER A 308 19.57 8.25 -8.89
C SER A 308 19.84 7.53 -7.57
N GLY A 309 18.79 7.01 -6.90
CA GLY A 309 18.90 6.18 -5.69
C GLY A 309 19.70 4.90 -5.92
N ILE A 310 19.43 4.18 -7.02
CA ILE A 310 20.16 2.97 -7.43
C ILE A 310 21.66 3.30 -7.59
N SER A 311 21.96 4.35 -8.35
CA SER A 311 23.35 4.77 -8.60
C SER A 311 24.08 5.18 -7.33
N ALA A 312 23.37 5.80 -6.39
CA ALA A 312 23.95 6.26 -5.15
C ALA A 312 24.15 5.10 -4.16
N ALA A 313 23.16 4.21 -3.99
CA ALA A 313 23.27 3.03 -3.12
C ALA A 313 24.37 2.07 -3.59
N GLY A 314 24.50 1.86 -4.91
CA GLY A 314 25.54 1.00 -5.48
C GLY A 314 26.99 1.53 -5.34
N ARG A 315 27.17 2.83 -5.06
CA ARG A 315 28.49 3.48 -4.89
C ARG A 315 28.88 3.73 -3.44
N ALA A 316 27.97 3.57 -2.50
CA ALA A 316 28.21 3.91 -1.11
C ALA A 316 29.14 2.88 -0.45
N ASP A 317 30.24 3.34 0.13
CA ASP A 317 31.16 2.54 0.95
C ASP A 317 30.71 2.51 2.42
N GLY A 318 29.40 2.27 2.66
CA GLY A 318 28.80 2.21 3.99
C GLY A 318 27.35 2.72 4.03
N PRO A 319 26.64 2.63 5.18
CA PRO A 319 25.25 3.03 5.30
C PRO A 319 25.12 4.56 5.14
N ALA A 320 24.81 5.00 3.94
CA ALA A 320 24.47 6.38 3.63
C ALA A 320 22.96 6.46 3.40
N LEU A 321 22.22 7.09 4.30
CA LEU A 321 20.85 7.53 4.07
C LEU A 321 20.88 8.67 3.04
N LEU A 322 20.66 8.32 1.79
CA LEU A 322 20.66 9.28 0.69
C LEU A 322 19.26 9.93 0.64
N ARG A 323 19.22 11.23 0.89
CA ARG A 323 18.01 12.03 0.71
C ARG A 323 17.78 12.31 -0.77
N PRO A 324 16.54 12.25 -1.29
CA PRO A 324 16.23 12.65 -2.66
C PRO A 324 16.73 14.08 -2.93
N ARG A 325 17.26 14.31 -4.15
CA ARG A 325 17.65 15.65 -4.60
C ARG A 325 16.41 16.53 -4.68
N GLY A 326 16.29 17.52 -3.82
CA GLY A 326 15.17 18.49 -3.81
C GLY A 326 14.80 19.03 -2.45
N ALA A 327 15.36 18.51 -1.37
CA ALA A 327 15.22 19.12 -0.05
C ALA A 327 15.97 20.47 -0.04
N ARG A 328 15.30 21.55 -0.46
CA ARG A 328 15.75 22.89 -0.06
C ARG A 328 15.55 22.97 1.45
N SER A 329 16.67 23.20 2.17
CA SER A 329 16.63 23.62 3.56
C SER A 329 15.63 24.79 3.70
N ALA A 330 14.63 24.62 4.53
CA ALA A 330 13.79 25.72 5.00
C ALA A 330 14.63 26.69 5.83
#